data_1cd124bd2e724d8cbc4f56a17a6a4eec
#
_entry.id   1cd124bd2e724d8cbc4f56a17a6a4eec
#
_cell.length_a   1.000
_cell.length_b   1.000
_cell.length_c   1.000
_cell.angle_alpha   90.00
_cell.angle_beta   90.00
_cell.angle_gamma   90.00
#
_symmetry.space_group_name_H-M   'P 1'
#
loop_
_entity.id
_entity.type
_entity.pdbx_description
1 polymer ?
#
loop_
_entity_poly.entity_id
_entity_poly.type
_entity_poly.pdbx_seq_one_letter_code
_entity_poly.pdbx_strand_id
1 'polypeptide(L)'
;MNELVRSSLGTDARPGIVVSIATAGDLLQWHPHVYLLTTDGGKTDQGPWQSLPEWDGVRLMSLFRERLLARLVECHAISPELVAKLLAWRHPGFSAHVGEPIAAEQKQHLEDTAAYLVRNPLSLKKLVYLDGEKAIVYRSRMNPFLGRNFEAMDPLEWLARLSDHIPDPGQHRTLFYGEYSSRVRGSGVSAEPEVQAGEEHKPRKRSSPSWGRLIAKVYQVDPLVCTRCGKRMSLIAFVTDLRVAEHDEGRGVPAYWD
;
A
#
# COMPACT_ATOMS: atom_id res chain seq x y z
N MET A 1 -1.23 -9.26 14.72
CA MET A 1 -0.98 -10.45 13.90
C MET A 1 0.04 -11.39 14.55
N ASN A 2 1.30 -11.00 14.75
CA ASN A 2 2.29 -11.85 15.45
C ASN A 2 1.82 -12.35 16.82
N GLU A 3 1.11 -11.50 17.57
CA GLU A 3 0.55 -11.88 18.86
C GLU A 3 -0.58 -12.91 18.73
N LEU A 4 -1.45 -12.78 17.72
CA LEU A 4 -2.46 -13.77 17.41
C LEU A 4 -1.81 -15.12 17.07
N VAL A 5 -0.78 -15.09 16.21
CA VAL A 5 -0.02 -16.29 15.84
C VAL A 5 0.61 -16.93 17.08
N ARG A 6 1.32 -16.16 17.90
CA ARG A 6 1.93 -16.65 19.14
C ARG A 6 0.90 -17.28 20.08
N SER A 7 -0.24 -16.61 20.26
CA SER A 7 -1.30 -17.10 21.15
C SER A 7 -2.03 -18.32 20.60
N SER A 8 -2.05 -18.53 19.29
CA SER A 8 -2.73 -19.66 18.64
C SER A 8 -1.83 -20.89 18.51
N LEU A 9 -0.55 -20.67 18.20
CA LEU A 9 0.42 -21.76 18.01
C LEU A 9 1.28 -22.05 19.26
N GLY A 10 1.28 -21.15 20.25
CA GLY A 10 2.17 -21.26 21.41
C GLY A 10 3.66 -21.17 21.05
N THR A 11 3.99 -20.66 19.86
CA THR A 11 5.35 -20.61 19.33
C THR A 11 5.66 -19.23 18.75
N ASP A 12 6.94 -18.95 18.51
CA ASP A 12 7.43 -17.75 17.85
C ASP A 12 7.38 -17.84 16.33
N ALA A 13 6.51 -18.69 15.78
CA ALA A 13 6.33 -18.83 14.33
C ALA A 13 5.99 -17.48 13.67
N ARG A 14 6.69 -17.15 12.60
CA ARG A 14 6.52 -15.89 11.86
C ARG A 14 5.82 -16.16 10.52
N PRO A 15 4.56 -15.76 10.38
CA PRO A 15 3.89 -15.81 9.09
C PRO A 15 4.45 -14.75 8.14
N GLY A 16 4.32 -14.98 6.85
CA GLY A 16 4.48 -13.94 5.85
C GLY A 16 3.19 -13.12 5.74
N ILE A 17 3.27 -11.80 5.88
CA ILE A 17 2.09 -10.95 5.90
C ILE A 17 2.28 -9.78 4.95
N VAL A 18 1.30 -9.56 4.07
CA VAL A 18 1.14 -8.34 3.28
C VAL A 18 -0.07 -7.59 3.80
N VAL A 19 0.13 -6.33 4.12
CA VAL A 19 -0.92 -5.43 4.62
C VAL A 19 -1.16 -4.34 3.59
N SER A 20 -2.40 -4.10 3.22
CA SER A 20 -2.78 -2.94 2.41
C SER A 20 -3.78 -2.08 3.18
N ILE A 21 -3.45 -0.80 3.35
CA ILE A 21 -4.31 0.18 4.01
C ILE A 21 -5.13 0.90 2.95
N ALA A 22 -6.44 0.84 3.07
CA ALA A 22 -7.38 1.56 2.22
C ALA A 22 -8.24 2.51 3.06
N THR A 23 -8.56 3.66 2.49
CA THR A 23 -9.32 4.72 3.16
C THR A 23 -10.65 5.02 2.47
N ALA A 24 -10.81 4.58 1.22
CA ALA A 24 -11.96 4.91 0.39
C ALA A 24 -13.00 3.79 0.39
N GLY A 25 -14.22 4.14 0.68
CA GLY A 25 -15.38 3.29 0.41
C GLY A 25 -15.82 3.35 -1.06
N ASP A 26 -16.93 2.68 -1.37
CA ASP A 26 -17.42 2.49 -2.74
C ASP A 26 -17.77 3.79 -3.48
N LEU A 27 -18.17 4.81 -2.76
CA LEU A 27 -18.55 6.14 -3.27
C LEU A 27 -17.55 7.23 -2.84
N LEU A 28 -16.28 6.86 -2.60
CA LEU A 28 -15.20 7.75 -2.12
C LEU A 28 -15.48 8.39 -0.75
N GLN A 29 -16.42 7.86 0.02
CA GLN A 29 -16.56 8.27 1.41
C GLN A 29 -15.36 7.75 2.22
N TRP A 30 -15.02 8.47 3.29
CA TRP A 30 -14.01 8.02 4.25
C TRP A 30 -14.44 6.71 4.92
N HIS A 31 -13.74 5.64 4.62
CA HIS A 31 -14.01 4.29 5.12
C HIS A 31 -12.70 3.54 5.32
N PRO A 32 -11.96 3.84 6.39
CA PRO A 32 -10.66 3.23 6.62
C PRO A 32 -10.81 1.74 6.90
N HIS A 33 -10.06 0.93 6.16
CA HIS A 33 -10.03 -0.51 6.32
C HIS A 33 -8.67 -1.08 5.91
N VAL A 34 -8.39 -2.28 6.36
CA VAL A 34 -7.12 -2.96 6.14
C VAL A 34 -7.37 -4.31 5.52
N TYR A 35 -6.72 -4.57 4.40
CA TYR A 35 -6.63 -5.90 3.81
C TYR A 35 -5.37 -6.60 4.30
N LEU A 36 -5.50 -7.87 4.61
CA LEU A 36 -4.41 -8.73 5.03
C LEU A 36 -4.35 -9.94 4.10
N LEU A 37 -3.21 -10.18 3.49
CA LEU A 37 -2.88 -11.45 2.86
C LEU A 37 -1.78 -12.09 3.71
N THR A 38 -2.06 -13.26 4.26
CA THR A 38 -1.16 -13.94 5.18
C THR A 38 -0.98 -15.40 4.76
N THR A 39 0.19 -15.94 5.04
CA THR A 39 0.39 -17.39 4.94
C THR A 39 -0.46 -18.12 5.98
N ASP A 40 -0.79 -19.36 5.68
CA ASP A 40 -1.55 -20.28 6.55
C ASP A 40 -0.74 -20.82 7.73
N GLY A 41 0.47 -20.35 7.91
CA GLY A 41 1.37 -20.75 8.98
C GLY A 41 2.54 -19.81 9.10
N GLY A 42 3.55 -20.23 9.83
CA GLY A 42 4.77 -19.46 10.06
C GLY A 42 6.01 -20.32 10.20
N LYS A 43 7.17 -19.71 9.96
CA LYS A 43 8.48 -20.31 10.19
C LYS A 43 9.00 -19.93 11.56
N THR A 44 9.50 -20.90 12.33
CA THR A 44 10.23 -20.64 13.59
C THR A 44 11.71 -20.43 13.32
N ASP A 45 12.42 -19.78 14.22
CA ASP A 45 13.86 -19.52 14.08
C ASP A 45 14.70 -20.79 13.97
N GLN A 46 14.22 -21.89 14.56
CA GLN A 46 14.98 -23.14 14.65
C GLN A 46 14.18 -24.38 14.21
N GLY A 47 13.00 -24.19 13.61
CA GLY A 47 12.08 -25.29 13.33
C GLY A 47 11.47 -25.25 11.93
N PRO A 48 10.78 -26.34 11.60
CA PRO A 48 10.03 -26.46 10.34
C PRO A 48 8.87 -25.46 10.31
N TRP A 49 8.27 -25.33 9.13
CA TRP A 49 7.01 -24.63 8.95
C TRP A 49 5.92 -25.20 9.87
N GLN A 50 5.19 -24.33 10.53
CA GLN A 50 4.06 -24.68 11.36
C GLN A 50 2.79 -24.05 10.79
N SER A 51 1.83 -24.91 10.40
CA SER A 51 0.53 -24.44 9.92
C SER A 51 -0.28 -23.87 11.08
N LEU A 52 -0.97 -22.77 10.82
CA LEU A 52 -1.95 -22.22 11.74
C LEU A 52 -3.25 -23.04 11.68
N PRO A 53 -3.93 -23.20 12.81
CA PRO A 53 -5.33 -23.57 12.77
C PRO A 53 -6.12 -22.46 12.06
N GLU A 54 -7.36 -22.75 11.76
CA GLU A 54 -8.26 -21.79 11.12
C GLU A 54 -8.22 -20.41 11.80
N TRP A 55 -8.21 -19.34 11.00
CA TRP A 55 -8.16 -17.98 11.51
C TRP A 55 -9.47 -17.58 12.17
N ASP A 56 -9.42 -17.24 13.45
CA ASP A 56 -10.56 -16.71 14.19
C ASP A 56 -10.74 -15.20 13.94
N GLY A 57 -11.68 -14.86 13.07
CA GLY A 57 -11.99 -13.46 12.73
C GLY A 57 -12.49 -12.65 13.93
N VAL A 58 -13.21 -13.26 14.87
CA VAL A 58 -13.72 -12.57 16.08
C VAL A 58 -12.56 -12.18 16.98
N ARG A 59 -11.65 -13.12 17.21
CA ARG A 59 -10.45 -12.89 18.02
C ARG A 59 -9.53 -11.86 17.35
N LEU A 60 -9.35 -11.95 16.02
CA LEU A 60 -8.56 -10.98 15.27
C LEU A 60 -9.15 -9.58 15.40
N MET A 61 -10.46 -9.42 15.24
CA MET A 61 -11.17 -8.16 15.41
C MET A 61 -10.98 -7.60 16.83
N SER A 62 -11.14 -8.40 17.85
CA SER A 62 -11.00 -7.98 19.24
C SER A 62 -9.59 -7.49 19.54
N LEU A 63 -8.57 -8.24 19.17
CA LEU A 63 -7.17 -7.85 19.33
C LEU A 63 -6.82 -6.58 18.54
N PHE A 64 -7.31 -6.47 17.32
CA PHE A 64 -7.08 -5.28 16.50
C PHE A 64 -7.70 -4.04 17.16
N ARG A 65 -8.96 -4.14 17.63
CA ARG A 65 -9.66 -3.07 18.35
C ARG A 65 -8.89 -2.63 19.59
N GLU A 66 -8.52 -3.57 20.45
CA GLU A 66 -7.77 -3.27 21.68
C GLU A 66 -6.45 -2.57 21.39
N ARG A 67 -5.67 -3.09 20.45
CA ARG A 67 -4.37 -2.51 20.09
C ARG A 67 -4.49 -1.15 19.43
N LEU A 68 -5.48 -0.96 18.55
CA LEU A 68 -5.71 0.33 17.91
C LEU A 68 -6.10 1.39 18.94
N LEU A 69 -7.06 1.09 19.82
CA LEU A 69 -7.51 2.02 20.86
C LEU A 69 -6.37 2.36 21.84
N ALA A 70 -5.59 1.36 22.28
CA ALA A 70 -4.42 1.59 23.12
C ALA A 70 -3.41 2.51 22.42
N ARG A 71 -3.14 2.27 21.15
CA ARG A 71 -2.20 3.09 20.37
C ARG A 71 -2.68 4.54 20.20
N LEU A 72 -3.97 4.75 20.00
CA LEU A 72 -4.54 6.08 19.88
C LEU A 72 -4.43 6.87 21.20
N VAL A 73 -4.56 6.20 22.35
CA VAL A 73 -4.30 6.82 23.68
C VAL A 73 -2.82 7.17 23.84
N GLU A 74 -1.92 6.23 23.53
CA GLU A 74 -0.46 6.47 23.58
C GLU A 74 -0.03 7.68 22.73
N CYS A 75 -0.66 7.86 21.57
CA CYS A 75 -0.41 8.98 20.67
C CYS A 75 -1.18 10.25 21.06
N HIS A 76 -1.89 10.26 22.20
CA HIS A 76 -2.75 11.38 22.64
C HIS A 76 -3.83 11.79 21.62
N ALA A 77 -4.23 10.88 20.72
CA ALA A 77 -5.27 11.13 19.71
C ALA A 77 -6.69 11.04 20.31
N ILE A 78 -6.87 10.20 21.34
CA ILE A 78 -8.13 10.04 22.06
C ILE A 78 -7.86 9.92 23.58
N SER A 79 -8.87 10.25 24.39
CA SER A 79 -8.75 10.12 25.85
C SER A 79 -9.09 8.72 26.34
N PRO A 80 -8.55 8.28 27.50
CA PRO A 80 -8.93 7.01 28.13
C PRO A 80 -10.43 6.90 28.44
N GLU A 81 -11.08 8.02 28.78
CA GLU A 81 -12.52 8.06 29.06
C GLU A 81 -13.35 7.78 27.81
N LEU A 82 -12.88 8.28 26.65
CA LEU A 82 -13.51 7.95 25.36
C LEU A 82 -13.35 6.46 25.03
N VAL A 83 -12.18 5.89 25.28
CA VAL A 83 -11.97 4.45 25.11
C VAL A 83 -12.92 3.64 25.97
N ALA A 84 -13.07 3.99 27.25
CA ALA A 84 -14.01 3.31 28.13
C ALA A 84 -15.45 3.36 27.60
N LYS A 85 -15.89 4.50 27.08
CA LYS A 85 -17.20 4.65 26.41
C LYS A 85 -17.33 3.78 25.18
N LEU A 86 -16.31 3.77 24.30
CA LEU A 86 -16.30 2.95 23.08
C LEU A 86 -16.34 1.45 23.40
N LEU A 87 -15.63 1.01 24.43
CA LEU A 87 -15.61 -0.39 24.85
C LEU A 87 -16.96 -0.84 25.45
N ALA A 88 -17.71 0.09 26.06
CA ALA A 88 -19.04 -0.19 26.61
C ALA A 88 -20.15 -0.25 25.54
N TRP A 89 -19.88 0.16 24.30
CA TRP A 89 -20.88 0.11 23.23
C TRP A 89 -21.21 -1.34 22.86
N ARG A 90 -22.50 -1.59 22.63
CA ARG A 90 -23.01 -2.92 22.21
C ARG A 90 -22.39 -3.37 20.89
N HIS A 91 -22.24 -2.47 19.93
CA HIS A 91 -21.57 -2.72 18.65
C HIS A 91 -20.09 -2.34 18.78
N PRO A 92 -19.15 -3.23 18.46
CA PRO A 92 -17.71 -2.95 18.65
C PRO A 92 -17.17 -1.83 17.76
N GLY A 93 -17.89 -1.42 16.71
CA GLY A 93 -17.42 -0.44 15.72
C GLY A 93 -16.38 -0.99 14.75
N PHE A 94 -16.04 -2.27 14.87
CA PHE A 94 -15.08 -3.00 14.04
C PHE A 94 -15.72 -4.25 13.49
N SER A 95 -15.25 -4.68 12.33
CA SER A 95 -15.59 -5.98 11.74
C SER A 95 -14.34 -6.59 11.13
N ALA A 96 -14.24 -7.90 11.17
CA ALA A 96 -13.23 -8.64 10.43
C ALA A 96 -13.92 -9.76 9.64
N HIS A 97 -13.48 -9.94 8.42
CA HIS A 97 -13.89 -11.05 7.56
C HIS A 97 -12.65 -11.86 7.21
N VAL A 98 -12.75 -13.17 7.40
CA VAL A 98 -11.72 -14.13 7.00
C VAL A 98 -12.22 -14.80 5.73
N GLY A 99 -11.50 -14.64 4.63
CA GLY A 99 -11.80 -15.27 3.35
C GLY A 99 -11.35 -16.73 3.34
N GLU A 100 -11.79 -17.44 2.31
CA GLU A 100 -11.36 -18.83 2.08
C GLU A 100 -9.85 -18.89 1.81
N PRO A 101 -9.18 -19.96 2.28
CA PRO A 101 -7.78 -20.18 1.99
C PRO A 101 -7.54 -20.34 0.48
N ILE A 102 -6.46 -19.75 -0.01
CA ILE A 102 -6.02 -19.89 -1.40
C ILE A 102 -4.94 -20.95 -1.47
N ALA A 103 -5.22 -22.06 -2.13
CA ALA A 103 -4.24 -23.13 -2.29
C ALA A 103 -3.05 -22.69 -3.17
N ALA A 104 -1.88 -23.26 -2.92
CA ALA A 104 -0.63 -22.90 -3.62
C ALA A 104 -0.71 -23.09 -5.15
N GLU A 105 -1.54 -24.02 -5.60
CA GLU A 105 -1.76 -24.34 -7.02
C GLU A 105 -2.62 -23.27 -7.71
N GLN A 106 -3.41 -22.50 -6.96
CA GLN A 106 -4.32 -21.46 -7.46
C GLN A 106 -3.58 -20.15 -7.72
N LYS A 107 -2.51 -20.18 -8.48
CA LYS A 107 -1.64 -19.02 -8.75
C LYS A 107 -2.39 -17.82 -9.29
N GLN A 108 -3.32 -18.03 -10.23
CA GLN A 108 -4.12 -16.94 -10.79
C GLN A 108 -4.99 -16.27 -9.73
N HIS A 109 -5.63 -17.04 -8.85
CA HIS A 109 -6.43 -16.48 -7.76
C HIS A 109 -5.57 -15.68 -6.76
N LEU A 110 -4.35 -16.13 -6.48
CA LEU A 110 -3.39 -15.40 -5.65
C LEU A 110 -2.96 -14.08 -6.31
N GLU A 111 -2.66 -14.10 -7.61
CA GLU A 111 -2.30 -12.89 -8.38
C GLU A 111 -3.45 -11.89 -8.43
N ASP A 112 -4.67 -12.34 -8.69
CA ASP A 112 -5.88 -11.49 -8.70
C ASP A 112 -6.14 -10.87 -7.33
N THR A 113 -5.97 -11.65 -6.25
CA THR A 113 -6.10 -11.17 -4.87
C THR A 113 -5.03 -10.14 -4.55
N ALA A 114 -3.77 -10.40 -4.89
CA ALA A 114 -2.67 -9.45 -4.70
C ALA A 114 -2.88 -8.16 -5.50
N ALA A 115 -3.33 -8.26 -6.75
CA ALA A 115 -3.68 -7.10 -7.58
C ALA A 115 -4.84 -6.29 -6.98
N TYR A 116 -5.83 -6.98 -6.39
CA TYR A 116 -6.93 -6.33 -5.69
C TYR A 116 -6.45 -5.52 -4.48
N LEU A 117 -5.51 -6.05 -3.69
CA LEU A 117 -4.97 -5.39 -2.50
C LEU A 117 -4.28 -4.05 -2.82
N VAL A 118 -3.59 -3.98 -3.95
CA VAL A 118 -2.78 -2.80 -4.33
C VAL A 118 -3.49 -1.87 -5.32
N ARG A 119 -4.73 -2.18 -5.70
CA ARG A 119 -5.45 -1.37 -6.69
C ARG A 119 -5.72 0.05 -6.20
N ASN A 120 -5.74 0.98 -7.14
CA ASN A 120 -6.16 2.35 -6.85
C ASN A 120 -7.66 2.37 -6.49
N PRO A 121 -8.08 3.02 -5.39
CA PRO A 121 -9.48 3.16 -5.01
C PRO A 121 -10.29 3.94 -6.05
N LEU A 122 -9.65 4.86 -6.75
CA LEU A 122 -10.28 5.67 -7.79
C LEU A 122 -10.32 4.93 -9.13
N SER A 123 -11.48 4.94 -9.76
CA SER A 123 -11.66 4.46 -11.12
C SER A 123 -12.30 5.54 -12.00
N LEU A 124 -11.57 6.01 -12.99
CA LEU A 124 -12.09 6.98 -13.97
C LEU A 124 -13.28 6.43 -14.75
N LYS A 125 -13.42 5.10 -14.87
CA LYS A 125 -14.59 4.47 -15.51
C LYS A 125 -15.89 4.68 -14.73
N LYS A 126 -15.79 5.01 -13.45
CA LYS A 126 -16.92 5.27 -12.55
C LYS A 126 -17.32 6.74 -12.52
N LEU A 127 -16.54 7.61 -13.15
CA LEU A 127 -16.68 9.06 -13.07
C LEU A 127 -17.28 9.61 -14.35
N VAL A 128 -18.32 10.42 -14.21
CA VAL A 128 -18.96 11.15 -15.30
C VAL A 128 -19.02 12.63 -14.91
N TYR A 129 -18.51 13.50 -15.74
CA TYR A 129 -18.67 14.94 -15.60
C TYR A 129 -19.90 15.41 -16.43
N LEU A 130 -20.81 16.11 -15.77
CA LEU A 130 -22.00 16.72 -16.39
C LEU A 130 -21.74 18.20 -16.61
N ASP A 131 -21.31 18.55 -17.82
CA ASP A 131 -20.86 19.91 -18.16
C ASP A 131 -21.96 20.97 -17.95
N GLY A 132 -23.20 20.65 -18.34
CA GLY A 132 -24.35 21.55 -18.17
C GLY A 132 -24.71 21.84 -16.71
N GLU A 133 -24.52 20.89 -15.84
CA GLU A 133 -24.83 20.97 -14.40
C GLU A 133 -23.59 21.32 -13.57
N LYS A 134 -22.40 21.34 -14.18
CA LYS A 134 -21.11 21.51 -13.51
C LYS A 134 -20.93 20.57 -12.32
N ALA A 135 -21.41 19.34 -12.47
CA ALA A 135 -21.43 18.32 -11.44
C ALA A 135 -20.63 17.08 -11.85
N ILE A 136 -20.04 16.41 -10.89
CA ILE A 136 -19.42 15.10 -11.05
C ILE A 136 -20.36 14.04 -10.48
N VAL A 137 -20.65 13.03 -11.29
CA VAL A 137 -21.37 11.82 -10.86
C VAL A 137 -20.36 10.68 -10.75
N TYR A 138 -20.16 10.19 -9.53
CA TYR A 138 -19.34 9.02 -9.25
C TYR A 138 -20.25 7.82 -9.00
N ARG A 139 -20.06 6.74 -9.77
CA ARG A 139 -20.91 5.54 -9.75
C ARG A 139 -20.22 4.38 -9.06
N SER A 140 -21.01 3.53 -8.42
CA SER A 140 -20.55 2.29 -7.81
C SER A 140 -21.58 1.16 -8.00
N ARG A 141 -21.35 0.03 -7.38
CA ARG A 141 -22.39 -0.96 -7.14
C ARG A 141 -23.39 -0.38 -6.12
N MET A 142 -24.60 -0.96 -6.06
CA MET A 142 -25.57 -0.62 -5.01
C MET A 142 -24.92 -0.83 -3.64
N ASN A 143 -24.78 0.23 -2.87
CA ASN A 143 -24.32 0.14 -1.50
C ASN A 143 -25.51 -0.15 -0.59
N PRO A 144 -25.59 -1.33 0.05
CA PRO A 144 -26.75 -1.72 0.84
C PRO A 144 -26.98 -0.83 2.08
N PHE A 145 -25.94 -0.22 2.61
CA PHE A 145 -26.04 0.66 3.78
C PHE A 145 -26.50 2.07 3.40
N LEU A 146 -26.06 2.57 2.24
CA LEU A 146 -26.41 3.90 1.76
C LEU A 146 -27.67 3.91 0.89
N GLY A 147 -28.14 2.75 0.42
CA GLY A 147 -29.30 2.61 -0.46
C GLY A 147 -29.13 3.29 -1.82
N ARG A 148 -27.90 3.55 -2.25
CA ARG A 148 -27.59 4.23 -3.52
C ARG A 148 -26.35 3.67 -4.19
N ASN A 149 -26.28 3.84 -5.52
CA ASN A 149 -25.18 3.37 -6.37
C ASN A 149 -24.43 4.50 -7.08
N PHE A 150 -24.74 5.73 -6.78
CA PHE A 150 -24.04 6.90 -7.30
C PHE A 150 -24.08 8.04 -6.29
N GLU A 151 -23.20 8.99 -6.48
CA GLU A 151 -23.20 10.26 -5.77
C GLU A 151 -22.90 11.37 -6.77
N ALA A 152 -23.72 12.43 -6.74
CA ALA A 152 -23.50 13.65 -7.50
C ALA A 152 -22.94 14.71 -6.55
N MET A 153 -21.88 15.38 -6.96
CA MET A 153 -21.19 16.37 -6.13
C MET A 153 -20.55 17.47 -6.98
N ASP A 154 -20.27 18.58 -6.35
CA ASP A 154 -19.50 19.66 -6.96
C ASP A 154 -18.05 19.17 -7.27
N PRO A 155 -17.43 19.62 -8.37
CA PRO A 155 -16.06 19.24 -8.71
C PRO A 155 -15.02 19.52 -7.63
N LEU A 156 -15.15 20.61 -6.88
CA LEU A 156 -14.23 20.93 -5.78
C LEU A 156 -14.44 20.01 -4.60
N GLU A 157 -15.69 19.66 -4.28
CA GLU A 157 -16.00 18.64 -3.26
C GLU A 157 -15.42 17.29 -3.64
N TRP A 158 -15.55 16.89 -4.91
CA TRP A 158 -14.95 15.65 -5.39
C TRP A 158 -13.42 15.65 -5.26
N LEU A 159 -12.77 16.77 -5.60
CA LEU A 159 -11.32 16.92 -5.45
C LEU A 159 -10.90 16.87 -3.98
N ALA A 160 -11.65 17.52 -3.08
CA ALA A 160 -11.40 17.48 -1.65
C ALA A 160 -11.50 16.03 -1.12
N ARG A 161 -12.56 15.31 -1.45
CA ARG A 161 -12.71 13.90 -1.08
C ARG A 161 -11.60 13.03 -1.64
N LEU A 162 -11.21 13.27 -2.89
CA LEU A 162 -10.08 12.55 -3.50
C LEU A 162 -8.78 12.79 -2.74
N SER A 163 -8.52 14.04 -2.32
CA SER A 163 -7.30 14.40 -1.60
C SER A 163 -7.17 13.68 -0.26
N ASP A 164 -8.29 13.39 0.42
CA ASP A 164 -8.31 12.62 1.69
C ASP A 164 -7.78 11.18 1.53
N HIS A 165 -7.78 10.67 0.30
CA HIS A 165 -7.32 9.31 0.00
C HIS A 165 -5.89 9.26 -0.53
N ILE A 166 -5.24 10.40 -0.73
CA ILE A 166 -3.84 10.49 -1.15
C ILE A 166 -2.97 10.36 0.10
N PRO A 167 -2.09 9.37 0.18
CA PRO A 167 -1.19 9.24 1.32
C PRO A 167 -0.18 10.38 1.34
N ASP A 168 0.24 10.77 2.54
CA ASP A 168 1.32 11.76 2.69
C ASP A 168 2.61 11.28 2.02
N PRO A 169 3.49 12.22 1.61
CA PRO A 169 4.79 11.87 1.06
C PRO A 169 5.57 10.92 1.97
N GLY A 170 6.06 9.83 1.43
CA GLY A 170 6.79 8.80 2.18
C GLY A 170 5.94 7.78 2.94
N GLN A 171 4.62 7.94 2.96
CA GLN A 171 3.73 6.92 3.53
C GLN A 171 3.45 5.81 2.52
N HIS A 172 3.74 4.58 2.94
CA HIS A 172 3.44 3.38 2.15
C HIS A 172 2.08 2.81 2.57
N ARG A 173 1.20 2.58 1.60
CA ARG A 173 -0.09 1.92 1.82
C ARG A 173 0.01 0.42 1.88
N THR A 174 1.08 -0.15 1.32
CA THR A 174 1.36 -1.59 1.35
C THR A 174 2.59 -1.84 2.20
N LEU A 175 2.44 -2.68 3.21
CA LEU A 175 3.45 -3.00 4.20
C LEU A 175 3.68 -4.52 4.23
N PHE A 176 4.93 -4.92 4.49
CA PHE A 176 5.34 -6.31 4.50
C PHE A 176 5.89 -6.68 5.87
N TYR A 177 5.41 -7.77 6.46
CA TYR A 177 5.80 -8.22 7.78
C TYR A 177 6.17 -9.71 7.80
N GLY A 178 6.78 -10.14 8.92
CA GLY A 178 7.19 -11.53 9.12
C GLY A 178 8.18 -11.97 8.04
N GLU A 179 7.92 -13.14 7.44
CA GLU A 179 8.78 -13.71 6.39
C GLU A 179 8.82 -12.84 5.11
N TYR A 180 7.84 -11.97 4.89
CA TYR A 180 7.82 -11.06 3.76
C TYR A 180 8.50 -9.71 4.03
N SER A 181 8.97 -9.47 5.26
CA SER A 181 9.66 -8.22 5.59
C SER A 181 10.96 -8.06 4.81
N SER A 182 11.31 -6.82 4.47
CA SER A 182 12.55 -6.52 3.74
C SER A 182 13.79 -6.98 4.49
N ARG A 183 13.75 -6.94 5.84
CA ARG A 183 14.85 -7.40 6.69
C ARG A 183 15.10 -8.91 6.56
N VAL A 184 14.04 -9.73 6.60
CA VAL A 184 14.16 -11.18 6.48
C VAL A 184 14.61 -11.57 5.07
N ARG A 185 14.03 -10.94 4.06
CA ARG A 185 14.44 -11.16 2.65
C ARG A 185 15.88 -10.74 2.39
N GLY A 186 16.34 -9.67 3.03
CA GLY A 186 17.73 -9.20 2.92
C GLY A 186 18.73 -10.11 3.63
N SER A 187 18.37 -10.74 4.74
CA SER A 187 19.23 -11.69 5.44
C SER A 187 19.36 -13.05 4.74
N GLY A 188 18.36 -13.43 3.92
CA GLY A 188 18.40 -14.66 3.12
C GLY A 188 19.26 -14.55 1.85
N VAL A 189 19.68 -13.35 1.45
CA VAL A 189 20.56 -13.13 0.29
C VAL A 189 22.05 -13.34 0.62
N SER A 190 22.39 -13.64 1.87
CA SER A 190 23.77 -13.92 2.32
C SER A 190 24.21 -15.41 2.18
N ALA A 191 23.39 -16.27 1.57
CA ALA A 191 23.92 -17.49 0.99
C ALA A 191 24.53 -17.10 -0.36
N GLU A 192 25.82 -16.85 -0.39
CA GLU A 192 26.58 -16.69 -1.64
C GLU A 192 26.23 -17.87 -2.57
N PRO A 193 25.69 -17.61 -3.76
CA PRO A 193 25.75 -18.61 -4.80
C PRO A 193 27.26 -18.81 -5.04
N GLU A 194 27.75 -20.05 -4.95
CA GLU A 194 29.06 -20.40 -5.45
C GLU A 194 29.22 -19.78 -6.83
N VAL A 195 30.08 -18.77 -6.92
CA VAL A 195 30.42 -18.10 -8.17
C VAL A 195 31.16 -19.14 -9.01
N GLN A 196 30.43 -19.82 -9.89
CA GLN A 196 31.03 -20.42 -11.04
C GLN A 196 31.61 -19.26 -11.85
N ALA A 197 32.95 -19.17 -11.82
CA ALA A 197 33.72 -18.24 -12.63
C ALA A 197 33.35 -18.40 -14.11
N GLY A 198 32.62 -17.41 -14.67
CA GLY A 198 32.33 -17.45 -16.11
C GLY A 198 31.11 -16.68 -16.59
N GLU A 199 30.38 -15.94 -15.76
CA GLU A 199 29.32 -15.07 -16.31
C GLU A 199 29.69 -13.58 -16.21
N GLU A 200 29.81 -12.98 -17.39
CA GLU A 200 29.99 -11.56 -17.62
C GLU A 200 28.94 -10.77 -16.80
N HIS A 201 29.40 -9.78 -16.08
CA HIS A 201 28.63 -8.83 -15.30
C HIS A 201 27.53 -8.20 -16.17
N LYS A 202 26.32 -8.76 -16.12
CA LYS A 202 25.16 -8.14 -16.79
C LYS A 202 24.93 -6.75 -16.16
N PRO A 203 25.01 -5.67 -16.94
CA PRO A 203 24.80 -4.34 -16.43
C PRO A 203 23.40 -4.24 -15.79
N ARG A 204 23.31 -3.65 -14.59
CA ARG A 204 22.05 -3.34 -13.90
C ARG A 204 21.06 -2.80 -14.93
N LYS A 205 19.88 -3.42 -15.02
CA LYS A 205 18.81 -2.95 -15.93
C LYS A 205 18.63 -1.46 -15.74
N ARG A 206 18.97 -0.69 -16.76
CA ARG A 206 18.72 0.76 -16.80
C ARG A 206 17.25 0.99 -16.52
N SER A 207 16.93 1.96 -15.66
CA SER A 207 15.55 2.31 -15.34
C SER A 207 14.75 2.52 -16.62
N SER A 208 13.56 1.94 -16.69
CA SER A 208 12.70 2.01 -17.87
C SER A 208 12.44 3.47 -18.26
N PRO A 209 12.52 3.84 -19.54
CA PRO A 209 12.18 5.19 -20.02
C PRO A 209 10.68 5.51 -19.94
N SER A 210 9.88 4.67 -19.24
CA SER A 210 8.46 4.88 -19.03
C SER A 210 8.15 6.21 -18.32
N TRP A 211 8.99 6.61 -17.38
CA TRP A 211 8.93 7.89 -16.70
C TRP A 211 9.03 9.08 -17.67
N GLY A 212 10.05 9.10 -18.53
CA GLY A 212 10.22 10.16 -19.52
C GLY A 212 9.04 10.25 -20.49
N ARG A 213 8.45 9.11 -20.88
CA ARG A 213 7.24 9.07 -21.72
C ARG A 213 6.02 9.64 -21.00
N LEU A 214 5.89 9.39 -19.70
CA LEU A 214 4.81 9.95 -18.91
C LEU A 214 4.91 11.48 -18.83
N ILE A 215 6.09 12.00 -18.51
CA ILE A 215 6.36 13.44 -18.46
C ILE A 215 6.12 14.08 -19.83
N ALA A 216 6.63 13.48 -20.91
CA ALA A 216 6.39 13.99 -22.26
C ALA A 216 4.90 14.05 -22.62
N LYS A 217 4.12 13.07 -22.18
CA LYS A 217 2.67 13.02 -22.42
C LYS A 217 1.90 14.08 -21.61
N VAL A 218 2.27 14.31 -20.36
CA VAL A 218 1.58 15.23 -19.44
C VAL A 218 1.94 16.69 -19.73
N TYR A 219 3.23 16.97 -19.89
CA TYR A 219 3.73 18.34 -20.02
C TYR A 219 4.06 18.73 -21.46
N GLN A 220 3.87 17.84 -22.44
CA GLN A 220 4.19 18.01 -23.86
C GLN A 220 5.66 18.41 -24.11
N VAL A 221 6.55 18.06 -23.18
CA VAL A 221 7.98 18.31 -23.23
C VAL A 221 8.70 16.99 -23.02
N ASP A 222 9.63 16.62 -23.93
CA ASP A 222 10.45 15.43 -23.73
C ASP A 222 11.62 15.74 -22.77
N PRO A 223 11.58 15.25 -21.51
CA PRO A 223 12.61 15.55 -20.51
C PRO A 223 13.95 14.86 -20.82
N LEU A 224 13.99 14.00 -21.84
CA LEU A 224 15.21 13.31 -22.29
C LEU A 224 15.86 13.99 -23.49
N VAL A 225 15.40 15.16 -23.88
CA VAL A 225 16.01 16.00 -24.91
C VAL A 225 16.62 17.25 -24.28
N CYS A 226 17.90 17.46 -24.47
CA CYS A 226 18.59 18.66 -23.96
C CYS A 226 18.04 19.91 -24.64
N THR A 227 17.51 20.84 -23.88
CA THR A 227 16.96 22.12 -24.39
C THR A 227 18.03 23.00 -25.02
N ARG A 228 19.30 22.83 -24.61
CA ARG A 228 20.43 23.65 -25.11
C ARG A 228 21.00 23.17 -26.44
N CYS A 229 21.07 21.84 -26.66
CA CYS A 229 21.74 21.29 -27.84
C CYS A 229 20.89 20.28 -28.65
N GLY A 230 19.65 19.99 -28.21
CA GLY A 230 18.74 19.05 -28.89
C GLY A 230 19.15 17.59 -28.84
N LYS A 231 20.26 17.24 -28.20
CA LYS A 231 20.72 15.85 -28.12
C LYS A 231 19.94 15.08 -27.04
N ARG A 232 19.80 13.78 -27.27
CA ARG A 232 19.13 12.88 -26.32
C ARG A 232 20.00 12.67 -25.07
N MET A 233 19.40 12.83 -23.89
CA MET A 233 20.03 12.60 -22.60
C MET A 233 19.71 11.21 -22.09
N SER A 234 20.62 10.63 -21.30
CA SER A 234 20.40 9.38 -20.58
C SER A 234 20.21 9.69 -19.11
N LEU A 235 19.18 9.09 -18.48
CA LEU A 235 18.98 9.21 -17.06
C LEU A 235 20.06 8.41 -16.33
N ILE A 236 20.86 9.08 -15.51
CA ILE A 236 21.97 8.46 -14.75
C ILE A 236 21.49 8.05 -13.37
N ALA A 237 20.75 8.92 -12.66
CA ALA A 237 20.26 8.70 -11.33
C ALA A 237 19.01 9.55 -11.03
N PHE A 238 18.24 9.16 -10.03
CA PHE A 238 17.25 10.00 -9.36
C PHE A 238 17.84 10.46 -8.04
N VAL A 239 17.96 11.77 -7.83
CA VAL A 239 18.34 12.36 -6.55
C VAL A 239 17.07 12.72 -5.82
N THR A 240 16.78 11.99 -4.73
CA THR A 240 15.56 12.17 -3.90
C THR A 240 15.84 12.95 -2.61
N ASP A 241 17.11 13.20 -2.28
CA ASP A 241 17.52 13.99 -1.13
C ASP A 241 18.10 15.33 -1.62
N LEU A 242 17.41 16.43 -1.31
CA LEU A 242 17.81 17.78 -1.67
C LEU A 242 19.21 18.14 -1.15
N ARG A 243 19.64 17.58 0.00
CA ARG A 243 20.98 17.83 0.55
C ARG A 243 22.10 17.24 -0.30
N VAL A 244 21.82 16.23 -1.11
CA VAL A 244 22.77 15.65 -2.05
C VAL A 244 22.88 16.49 -3.32
N ALA A 245 21.81 17.19 -3.70
CA ALA A 245 21.78 18.08 -4.86
C ALA A 245 22.64 19.35 -4.64
N GLU A 246 22.68 19.88 -3.42
CA GLU A 246 23.48 21.06 -3.06
C GLU A 246 25.01 20.81 -3.10
N HIS A 247 25.43 19.55 -2.99
CA HIS A 247 26.85 19.18 -2.96
C HIS A 247 27.47 18.98 -4.35
N ASP A 248 26.68 18.97 -5.41
CA ASP A 248 27.13 18.70 -6.79
C ASP A 248 27.17 19.96 -7.70
N GLU A 249 27.09 21.16 -7.10
CA GLU A 249 27.18 22.44 -7.84
C GLU A 249 28.54 22.66 -8.58
N GLY A 250 29.53 21.78 -8.31
CA GLY A 250 30.83 21.79 -8.99
C GLY A 250 30.88 21.06 -10.34
N ARG A 251 29.86 20.33 -10.76
CA ARG A 251 29.86 19.46 -11.96
C ARG A 251 28.79 19.78 -12.99
N GLY A 252 28.30 21.01 -13.04
CA GLY A 252 27.53 21.51 -14.19
C GLY A 252 26.14 20.86 -14.36
N VAL A 253 25.41 20.63 -13.28
CA VAL A 253 23.97 20.38 -13.33
C VAL A 253 23.26 21.73 -13.40
N PRO A 254 22.51 22.08 -14.47
CA PRO A 254 21.81 23.35 -14.53
C PRO A 254 20.73 23.39 -13.45
N ALA A 255 20.74 24.45 -12.62
CA ALA A 255 19.64 24.76 -11.71
C ALA A 255 18.38 25.03 -12.57
N TYR A 256 17.39 24.16 -12.41
CA TYR A 256 16.03 24.38 -12.86
C TYR A 256 15.10 24.20 -11.67
N TRP A 257 15.08 25.21 -10.81
CA TRP A 257 13.94 25.47 -9.90
C TRP A 257 14.07 26.92 -9.42
N ASP A 258 13.57 27.85 -10.22
CA ASP A 258 12.96 29.10 -9.80
C ASP A 258 11.51 29.11 -10.27
#